data_2afbcbf73be4e5502b87c3355fc3a511
#
_entry.id   2afbcbf73be4e5502b87c3355fc3a511
#
_cell.length_a   1.000
_cell.length_b   1.000
_cell.length_c   1.000
_cell.angle_alpha   90.00
_cell.angle_beta   90.00
_cell.angle_gamma   90.00
#
_symmetry.space_group_name_H-M   'P 1'
#
loop_
_entity.id
_entity.type
_entity.pdbx_description
1 polymer ?
#
loop_
_entity_poly.entity_id
_entity_poly.type
_entity_poly.pdbx_seq_one_letter_code
_entity_poly.pdbx_strand_id
1 'polypeptide(L)'
;RRRKLPVTVFLRALGYTSQQMLDEFFETDDFYLSEKAIKLGLVPDRLRGETAIFDIKLGRKVIVEEGRRITARHVREMEKSTVSELVVPNEYLEGKILAHEIVDKETGELLATANDELTEELVDQLIEKGITKIKTLYVNDLDRGPYISNTLRIDATTTPLEALVEIYRMMRPGEPPTKDAAENLFQNLFFNPERYDLSDVGRMKFNRRVDRTEITGPGILSNEDILAVLHVLIDIRNGEGSVDDIDHLGNRRIRSVGEMAENAFRVGLVRVERAVKERLTLADSDGLMPQEMINAKPVA
;
A
#
# COMPACT_ATOMS: atom_id res chain seq x y z
N ARG A 1 5.03 16.94 -13.00
CA ARG A 1 6.33 16.26 -12.89
C ARG A 1 7.27 16.86 -11.84
N ARG A 2 6.99 18.04 -11.30
CA ARG A 2 7.82 18.68 -10.26
C ARG A 2 7.35 18.39 -8.85
N ARG A 3 6.08 18.02 -8.65
CA ARG A 3 5.52 17.66 -7.34
C ARG A 3 5.38 16.16 -7.23
N LYS A 4 5.81 15.62 -6.10
CA LYS A 4 5.64 14.22 -5.72
C LYS A 4 4.72 14.18 -4.52
N LEU A 5 3.76 13.27 -4.53
CA LEU A 5 2.95 12.96 -3.37
C LEU A 5 3.44 11.68 -2.71
N PRO A 6 3.37 11.59 -1.37
CA PRO A 6 3.52 10.32 -0.67
C PRO A 6 2.48 9.31 -1.19
N VAL A 7 2.88 8.06 -1.35
CA VAL A 7 1.95 7.01 -1.80
C VAL A 7 0.82 6.76 -0.79
N THR A 8 1.06 7.07 0.47
CA THR A 8 0.07 6.97 1.55
C THR A 8 -1.11 7.91 1.36
N VAL A 9 -0.91 9.11 0.79
CA VAL A 9 -2.00 9.99 0.37
C VAL A 9 -2.89 9.31 -0.67
N PHE A 10 -2.30 8.60 -1.61
CA PHE A 10 -3.05 7.84 -2.62
C PHE A 10 -3.84 6.69 -2.00
N LEU A 11 -3.22 5.89 -1.11
CA LEU A 11 -3.89 4.82 -0.39
C LEU A 11 -5.01 5.34 0.51
N ARG A 12 -4.80 6.48 1.15
CA ARG A 12 -5.84 7.14 1.96
C ARG A 12 -7.01 7.60 1.12
N ALA A 13 -6.77 8.13 -0.07
CA ALA A 13 -7.81 8.47 -1.04
C ALA A 13 -8.62 7.24 -1.50
N LEU A 14 -8.02 6.04 -1.50
CA LEU A 14 -8.71 4.76 -1.73
C LEU A 14 -9.51 4.28 -0.51
N GLY A 15 -9.40 4.94 0.64
CA GLY A 15 -10.11 4.61 1.87
C GLY A 15 -9.33 3.82 2.91
N TYR A 16 -8.04 3.56 2.71
CA TYR A 16 -7.21 2.86 3.70
C TYR A 16 -6.87 3.75 4.88
N THR A 17 -7.05 3.25 6.09
CA THR A 17 -6.56 3.90 7.32
C THR A 17 -5.06 3.65 7.49
N SER A 18 -4.39 4.44 8.35
CA SER A 18 -2.97 4.23 8.65
C SER A 18 -2.69 2.82 9.15
N GLN A 19 -3.53 2.31 10.05
CA GLN A 19 -3.41 0.94 10.56
C GLN A 19 -3.58 -0.11 9.46
N GLN A 20 -4.58 0.04 8.59
CA GLN A 20 -4.78 -0.89 7.46
C GLN A 20 -3.60 -0.88 6.48
N MET A 21 -2.98 0.29 6.25
CA MET A 21 -1.76 0.38 5.44
C MET A 21 -0.60 -0.37 6.10
N LEU A 22 -0.44 -0.25 7.41
CA LEU A 22 0.62 -0.95 8.13
C LEU A 22 0.38 -2.46 8.15
N ASP A 23 -0.85 -2.91 8.37
CA ASP A 23 -1.23 -4.33 8.34
C ASP A 23 -1.02 -4.96 6.95
N GLU A 24 -1.21 -4.19 5.86
CA GLU A 24 -1.02 -4.66 4.50
C GLU A 24 0.46 -4.88 4.14
N PHE A 25 1.34 -3.96 4.58
CA PHE A 25 2.73 -3.93 4.11
C PHE A 25 3.76 -4.45 5.12
N PHE A 26 3.37 -4.71 6.36
CA PHE A 26 4.28 -5.18 7.40
C PHE A 26 3.77 -6.41 8.12
N GLU A 27 4.68 -7.30 8.42
CA GLU A 27 4.48 -8.29 9.47
C GLU A 27 4.62 -7.63 10.83
N THR A 28 4.01 -8.19 11.86
CA THR A 28 4.03 -7.62 13.21
C THR A 28 4.68 -8.56 14.21
N ASP A 29 5.38 -7.98 15.18
CA ASP A 29 5.88 -8.66 16.36
C ASP A 29 4.94 -8.41 17.54
N ASP A 30 4.63 -9.47 18.28
CA ASP A 30 3.82 -9.40 19.49
C ASP A 30 4.70 -9.16 20.72
N PHE A 31 4.42 -8.12 21.49
CA PHE A 31 5.04 -7.87 22.78
C PHE A 31 4.00 -7.98 23.90
N TYR A 32 4.39 -8.66 24.95
CA TYR A 32 3.60 -8.81 26.18
C TYR A 32 4.22 -7.95 27.27
N LEU A 33 3.47 -6.96 27.73
CA LEU A 33 3.90 -5.99 28.74
C LEU A 33 3.47 -6.44 30.14
N SER A 34 4.36 -6.34 31.08
CA SER A 34 4.05 -6.50 32.50
C SER A 34 5.03 -5.67 33.36
N GLU A 35 4.62 -5.30 34.57
CA GLU A 35 5.48 -4.58 35.52
C GLU A 35 6.83 -5.27 35.82
N LYS A 36 6.89 -6.59 35.64
CA LYS A 36 8.06 -7.41 35.99
C LYS A 36 9.01 -7.64 34.81
N ALA A 37 8.49 -7.73 33.61
CA ALA A 37 9.27 -8.07 32.43
C ALA A 37 8.48 -7.83 31.15
N ILE A 38 9.17 -7.44 30.11
CA ILE A 38 8.65 -7.38 28.76
C ILE A 38 9.03 -8.67 28.03
N LYS A 39 8.12 -9.25 27.29
CA LYS A 39 8.36 -10.47 26.54
C LYS A 39 8.02 -10.26 25.06
N LEU A 40 8.89 -10.75 24.20
CA LEU A 40 8.69 -10.82 22.76
C LEU A 40 8.17 -12.20 22.37
N GLY A 41 7.11 -12.26 21.57
CA GLY A 41 6.67 -13.50 20.92
C GLY A 41 7.75 -14.00 19.97
N LEU A 42 8.26 -15.21 20.22
CA LEU A 42 9.41 -15.74 19.50
C LEU A 42 9.02 -16.24 18.11
N VAL A 43 9.56 -15.60 17.07
CA VAL A 43 9.57 -16.05 15.69
C VAL A 43 11.02 -16.26 15.28
N PRO A 44 11.58 -17.48 15.38
CA PRO A 44 13.02 -17.72 15.25
C PRO A 44 13.64 -17.25 13.95
N ASP A 45 12.93 -17.41 12.82
CA ASP A 45 13.42 -17.02 11.50
C ASP A 45 13.69 -15.53 11.36
N ARG A 46 12.91 -14.68 12.07
CA ARG A 46 13.06 -13.22 12.05
C ARG A 46 14.36 -12.73 12.68
N LEU A 47 14.91 -13.53 13.61
CA LEU A 47 16.15 -13.20 14.30
C LEU A 47 17.40 -13.59 13.50
N ARG A 48 17.23 -14.33 12.42
CA ARG A 48 18.36 -14.85 11.62
C ARG A 48 19.14 -13.71 10.97
N GLY A 49 20.46 -13.71 11.22
CA GLY A 49 21.39 -12.75 10.62
C GLY A 49 21.52 -11.45 11.39
N GLU A 50 20.63 -11.17 12.35
CA GLU A 50 20.73 -10.03 13.25
C GLU A 50 21.83 -10.23 14.30
N THR A 51 22.26 -9.12 14.90
CA THR A 51 23.18 -9.12 16.05
C THR A 51 22.35 -9.07 17.32
N ALA A 52 22.56 -10.00 18.23
CA ALA A 52 21.85 -10.02 19.51
C ALA A 52 22.18 -8.77 20.33
N ILE A 53 21.17 -7.98 20.67
CA ILE A 53 21.30 -6.77 21.49
C ILE A 53 21.31 -7.13 23.00
N PHE A 54 20.87 -8.34 23.33
CA PHE A 54 20.82 -8.90 24.68
C PHE A 54 21.06 -10.40 24.63
N ASP A 55 21.35 -11.02 25.77
CA ASP A 55 21.50 -12.48 25.89
C ASP A 55 20.20 -13.21 25.57
N ILE A 56 20.14 -13.96 24.47
CA ILE A 56 18.98 -14.78 24.14
C ILE A 56 19.03 -16.07 24.93
N LYS A 57 18.05 -16.24 25.83
CA LYS A 57 17.95 -17.37 26.77
C LYS A 57 16.73 -18.23 26.45
N LEU A 58 16.95 -19.53 26.31
CA LEU A 58 15.89 -20.54 26.30
C LEU A 58 15.81 -21.21 27.66
N GLY A 59 14.90 -20.75 28.50
CA GLY A 59 14.85 -21.13 29.91
C GLY A 59 16.09 -20.65 30.68
N ARG A 60 16.91 -21.59 31.17
CA ARG A 60 18.15 -21.25 31.91
C ARG A 60 19.41 -21.24 31.04
N LYS A 61 19.32 -21.65 29.79
CA LYS A 61 20.48 -21.76 28.88
C LYS A 61 20.57 -20.52 28.00
N VAL A 62 21.73 -19.87 27.98
CA VAL A 62 22.05 -18.82 27.00
C VAL A 62 22.40 -19.50 25.66
N ILE A 63 21.68 -19.14 24.61
CA ILE A 63 21.90 -19.67 23.26
C ILE A 63 22.76 -18.72 22.44
N VAL A 64 22.54 -17.40 22.57
CA VAL A 64 23.32 -16.36 21.92
C VAL A 64 23.64 -15.32 22.98
N GLU A 65 24.92 -15.00 23.12
CA GLU A 65 25.41 -13.92 23.96
C GLU A 65 25.20 -12.57 23.25
N GLU A 66 25.01 -11.52 24.03
CA GLU A 66 24.96 -10.14 23.53
C GLU A 66 26.16 -9.82 22.62
N GLY A 67 25.91 -9.06 21.54
CA GLY A 67 26.91 -8.68 20.53
C GLY A 67 27.26 -9.78 19.52
N ARG A 68 26.73 -10.98 19.66
CA ARG A 68 26.97 -12.06 18.69
C ARG A 68 25.90 -12.14 17.61
N ARG A 69 26.32 -12.49 16.40
CA ARG A 69 25.40 -12.70 15.27
C ARG A 69 24.60 -13.98 15.44
N ILE A 70 23.29 -13.89 15.23
CA ILE A 70 22.35 -15.00 15.29
C ILE A 70 22.47 -15.83 14.00
N THR A 71 22.90 -17.08 14.12
CA THR A 71 23.15 -17.98 12.99
C THR A 71 21.98 -18.93 12.76
N ALA A 72 21.92 -19.55 11.58
CA ALA A 72 20.93 -20.60 11.28
C ALA A 72 20.95 -21.79 12.27
N ARG A 73 22.08 -22.04 12.96
CA ARG A 73 22.17 -23.05 14.01
C ARG A 73 21.37 -22.62 15.23
N HIS A 74 21.47 -21.34 15.64
CA HIS A 74 20.74 -20.80 16.77
C HIS A 74 19.24 -20.78 16.48
N VAL A 75 18.82 -20.43 15.26
CA VAL A 75 17.42 -20.48 14.82
C VAL A 75 16.85 -21.89 14.97
N ARG A 76 17.55 -22.91 14.44
CA ARG A 76 17.13 -24.33 14.59
C ARG A 76 17.05 -24.80 16.05
N GLU A 77 17.90 -24.26 16.92
CA GLU A 77 17.85 -24.56 18.36
C GLU A 77 16.64 -23.92 19.03
N MET A 78 16.28 -22.69 18.61
CA MET A 78 15.08 -21.99 19.05
C MET A 78 13.79 -22.70 18.56
N GLU A 79 13.72 -23.12 17.31
CA GLU A 79 12.59 -23.86 16.73
C GLU A 79 12.33 -25.21 17.45
N LYS A 80 13.39 -25.89 17.88
CA LYS A 80 13.28 -27.15 18.64
C LYS A 80 12.89 -26.97 20.09
N SER A 81 12.93 -25.72 20.59
CA SER A 81 12.57 -25.42 21.95
C SER A 81 11.05 -25.31 22.12
N THR A 82 10.57 -25.50 23.32
CA THR A 82 9.16 -25.26 23.69
C THR A 82 8.90 -23.82 24.11
N VAL A 83 9.92 -22.94 24.00
CA VAL A 83 9.83 -21.55 24.43
C VAL A 83 9.18 -20.74 23.30
N SER A 84 8.04 -20.14 23.60
CA SER A 84 7.28 -19.29 22.67
C SER A 84 7.51 -17.79 22.89
N GLU A 85 8.17 -17.41 23.97
CA GLU A 85 8.37 -16.02 24.35
C GLU A 85 9.81 -15.81 24.85
N LEU A 86 10.41 -14.68 24.47
CA LEU A 86 11.72 -14.23 24.97
C LEU A 86 11.54 -13.06 25.91
N VAL A 87 12.20 -13.09 27.08
CA VAL A 87 12.29 -11.92 27.93
C VAL A 87 13.30 -10.95 27.32
N VAL A 88 12.87 -9.72 27.11
CA VAL A 88 13.66 -8.66 26.51
C VAL A 88 13.83 -7.50 27.47
N PRO A 89 14.96 -6.75 27.44
CA PRO A 89 15.11 -5.54 28.22
C PRO A 89 14.17 -4.43 27.74
N ASN A 90 13.85 -3.44 28.58
CA ASN A 90 12.95 -2.35 28.24
C ASN A 90 13.47 -1.53 27.04
N GLU A 91 14.77 -1.33 26.98
CA GLU A 91 15.46 -0.60 25.93
C GLU A 91 15.28 -1.26 24.55
N TYR A 92 14.90 -2.55 24.49
CA TYR A 92 14.61 -3.25 23.23
C TYR A 92 13.36 -2.75 22.53
N LEU A 93 12.42 -2.15 23.27
CA LEU A 93 11.21 -1.53 22.70
C LEU A 93 11.44 -0.11 22.19
N GLU A 94 12.49 0.56 22.65
CA GLU A 94 12.77 1.92 22.25
C GLU A 94 13.02 2.00 20.72
N GLY A 95 12.36 2.94 20.07
CA GLY A 95 12.46 3.13 18.61
C GLY A 95 11.64 2.14 17.77
N LYS A 96 10.99 1.14 18.39
CA LYS A 96 10.03 0.29 17.64
C LYS A 96 8.75 1.05 17.34
N ILE A 97 8.09 0.68 16.26
CA ILE A 97 6.93 1.39 15.72
C ILE A 97 5.69 0.58 16.00
N LEU A 98 4.66 1.21 16.56
CA LEU A 98 3.35 0.59 16.80
C LEU A 98 2.64 0.27 15.48
N ALA A 99 2.18 -0.96 15.36
CA ALA A 99 1.36 -1.39 14.21
C ALA A 99 -0.10 -0.94 14.34
N HIS A 100 -0.63 -0.96 15.55
CA HIS A 100 -2.03 -0.68 15.83
C HIS A 100 -2.17 0.47 16.82
N GLU A 101 -3.30 1.17 16.75
CA GLU A 101 -3.70 2.12 17.77
C GLU A 101 -4.00 1.41 19.10
N ILE A 102 -3.70 2.08 20.20
CA ILE A 102 -3.92 1.59 21.54
C ILE A 102 -4.92 2.50 22.23
N VAL A 103 -6.05 1.90 22.62
CA VAL A 103 -7.14 2.58 23.31
C VAL A 103 -7.25 2.03 24.73
N ASP A 104 -7.38 2.93 25.70
CA ASP A 104 -7.71 2.56 27.08
C ASP A 104 -9.09 1.91 27.14
N LYS A 105 -9.15 0.69 27.62
CA LYS A 105 -10.40 -0.08 27.69
C LYS A 105 -11.41 0.47 28.68
N GLU A 106 -10.97 1.22 29.69
CA GLU A 106 -11.84 1.76 30.73
C GLU A 106 -12.41 3.13 30.33
N THR A 107 -11.57 3.99 29.76
CA THR A 107 -11.95 5.36 29.43
C THR A 107 -12.33 5.55 27.97
N GLY A 108 -11.90 4.66 27.08
CA GLY A 108 -12.03 4.82 25.62
C GLY A 108 -11.06 5.86 25.06
N GLU A 109 -10.12 6.36 25.83
CA GLU A 109 -9.12 7.35 25.42
C GLU A 109 -8.07 6.70 24.51
N LEU A 110 -7.69 7.39 23.44
CA LEU A 110 -6.61 6.96 22.55
C LEU A 110 -5.28 7.26 23.24
N LEU A 111 -4.53 6.22 23.61
CA LEU A 111 -3.23 6.32 24.28
C LEU A 111 -2.08 6.47 23.28
N ALA A 112 -2.16 5.78 22.15
CA ALA A 112 -1.16 5.85 21.10
C ALA A 112 -1.78 5.53 19.73
N THR A 113 -1.24 6.12 18.68
CA THR A 113 -1.73 5.90 17.31
C THR A 113 -0.88 4.88 16.57
N ALA A 114 -1.46 4.29 15.54
CA ALA A 114 -0.70 3.44 14.61
C ALA A 114 0.39 4.27 13.92
N ASN A 115 1.61 3.72 13.84
CA ASN A 115 2.84 4.35 13.36
C ASN A 115 3.56 5.26 14.36
N ASP A 116 3.10 5.33 15.62
CA ASP A 116 3.86 6.02 16.66
C ASP A 116 5.10 5.19 17.04
N GLU A 117 6.17 5.91 17.34
CA GLU A 117 7.40 5.32 17.83
C GLU A 117 7.34 5.13 19.34
N LEU A 118 7.70 3.94 19.80
CA LEU A 118 7.73 3.63 21.23
C LEU A 118 8.90 4.34 21.90
N THR A 119 8.60 5.12 22.92
CA THR A 119 9.55 5.71 23.86
C THR A 119 9.41 5.02 25.22
N GLU A 120 10.43 5.10 26.06
CA GLU A 120 10.38 4.56 27.42
C GLU A 120 9.19 5.11 28.19
N GLU A 121 8.93 6.41 28.09
CA GLU A 121 7.79 7.07 28.75
C GLU A 121 6.43 6.51 28.30
N LEU A 122 6.28 6.25 26.99
CA LEU A 122 5.05 5.70 26.45
C LEU A 122 4.85 4.26 26.90
N VAL A 123 5.92 3.45 26.93
CA VAL A 123 5.85 2.06 27.41
C VAL A 123 5.42 2.01 28.87
N ASP A 124 5.98 2.87 29.73
CA ASP A 124 5.61 2.96 31.14
C ASP A 124 4.13 3.37 31.31
N GLN A 125 3.67 4.37 30.58
CA GLN A 125 2.25 4.77 30.55
C GLN A 125 1.33 3.62 30.14
N LEU A 126 1.70 2.84 29.13
CA LEU A 126 0.91 1.69 28.68
C LEU A 126 0.82 0.61 29.76
N ILE A 127 1.92 0.36 30.48
CA ILE A 127 1.96 -0.61 31.60
C ILE A 127 1.08 -0.12 32.76
N GLU A 128 1.19 1.16 33.16
CA GLU A 128 0.35 1.78 34.20
C GLU A 128 -1.15 1.71 33.88
N LYS A 129 -1.51 1.87 32.58
CA LYS A 129 -2.88 1.75 32.08
C LYS A 129 -3.36 0.31 31.90
N GLY A 130 -2.55 -0.69 32.33
CA GLY A 130 -2.92 -2.09 32.27
C GLY A 130 -2.96 -2.72 30.88
N ILE A 131 -2.28 -2.12 29.91
CA ILE A 131 -2.12 -2.71 28.57
C ILE A 131 -1.15 -3.88 28.68
N THR A 132 -1.61 -5.07 28.34
CA THR A 132 -0.84 -6.32 28.49
C THR A 132 -0.20 -6.80 27.17
N LYS A 133 -0.68 -6.32 26.05
CA LYS A 133 -0.19 -6.74 24.72
C LYS A 133 -0.19 -5.58 23.75
N ILE A 134 0.93 -5.45 23.04
CA ILE A 134 1.07 -4.50 21.92
C ILE A 134 1.62 -5.23 20.70
N LYS A 135 1.41 -4.66 19.52
CA LYS A 135 1.99 -5.11 18.26
C LYS A 135 2.87 -4.03 17.69
N THR A 136 4.08 -4.40 17.31
CA THR A 136 5.00 -3.49 16.63
C THR A 136 5.27 -3.99 15.22
N LEU A 137 5.71 -3.10 14.34
CA LEU A 137 6.13 -3.48 13.00
C LEU A 137 7.42 -4.31 13.07
N TYR A 138 7.46 -5.40 12.32
CA TYR A 138 8.69 -6.12 12.07
C TYR A 138 9.46 -5.43 10.95
N VAL A 139 10.53 -4.75 11.30
CA VAL A 139 11.43 -4.06 10.38
C VAL A 139 12.87 -4.39 10.76
N ASN A 140 13.74 -4.50 9.75
CA ASN A 140 15.17 -4.73 9.93
C ASN A 140 15.98 -3.98 8.86
N ASP A 141 17.29 -3.92 9.05
CA ASP A 141 18.22 -3.27 8.12
C ASP A 141 18.67 -4.17 6.97
N LEU A 142 18.23 -5.44 6.94
CA LEU A 142 18.70 -6.42 5.98
C LEU A 142 17.81 -6.47 4.74
N ASP A 143 16.52 -6.73 4.93
CA ASP A 143 15.56 -7.04 3.87
C ASP A 143 14.13 -6.57 4.14
N ARG A 144 13.86 -5.90 5.25
CA ARG A 144 12.53 -5.42 5.66
C ARG A 144 12.55 -3.95 6.08
N GLY A 145 12.69 -3.07 5.10
CA GLY A 145 12.79 -1.63 5.33
C GLY A 145 11.46 -0.97 5.72
N PRO A 146 11.47 0.08 6.57
CA PRO A 146 10.27 0.77 7.07
C PRO A 146 9.69 1.79 6.07
N TYR A 147 9.59 1.44 4.78
CA TYR A 147 9.31 2.43 3.73
C TYR A 147 7.93 3.09 3.85
N ILE A 148 6.88 2.31 4.05
CA ILE A 148 5.51 2.84 4.19
C ILE A 148 5.36 3.59 5.51
N SER A 149 5.92 3.08 6.61
CA SER A 149 5.95 3.77 7.91
C SER A 149 6.60 5.15 7.80
N ASN A 150 7.79 5.24 7.19
CA ASN A 150 8.48 6.50 6.96
C ASN A 150 7.70 7.45 6.04
N THR A 151 6.97 6.89 5.08
CA THR A 151 6.12 7.68 4.18
C THR A 151 4.90 8.23 4.91
N LEU A 152 4.31 7.46 5.81
CA LEU A 152 3.20 7.91 6.68
C LEU A 152 3.61 9.07 7.60
N ARG A 153 4.87 9.11 8.06
CA ARG A 153 5.38 10.25 8.89
C ARG A 153 5.45 11.56 8.12
N ILE A 154 5.57 11.52 6.80
CA ILE A 154 5.66 12.69 5.91
C ILE A 154 4.25 13.09 5.42
N ASP A 155 3.30 12.19 5.47
CA ASP A 155 1.92 12.40 5.03
C ASP A 155 1.18 13.34 6.00
N ALA A 156 0.81 14.52 5.51
CA ALA A 156 0.07 15.51 6.30
C ALA A 156 -1.46 15.25 6.29
N THR A 157 -1.95 14.29 5.50
CA THR A 157 -3.37 14.01 5.40
C THR A 157 -3.81 13.01 6.47
N THR A 158 -5.00 13.20 7.04
CA THR A 158 -5.57 12.33 8.07
C THR A 158 -6.84 11.64 7.61
N THR A 159 -7.58 12.28 6.70
CA THR A 159 -8.85 11.77 6.19
C THR A 159 -8.80 11.47 4.69
N PRO A 160 -9.66 10.55 4.18
CA PRO A 160 -9.77 10.30 2.74
C PRO A 160 -10.10 11.54 1.93
N LEU A 161 -10.93 12.44 2.47
CA LEU A 161 -11.30 13.68 1.80
C LEU A 161 -10.11 14.64 1.65
N GLU A 162 -9.31 14.80 2.69
CA GLU A 162 -8.07 15.59 2.62
C GLU A 162 -7.11 15.04 1.57
N ALA A 163 -6.97 13.71 1.50
CA ALA A 163 -6.14 13.05 0.52
C ALA A 163 -6.64 13.29 -0.93
N LEU A 164 -7.95 13.19 -1.17
CA LEU A 164 -8.57 13.51 -2.47
C LEU A 164 -8.35 14.96 -2.87
N VAL A 165 -8.50 15.87 -1.92
CA VAL A 165 -8.27 17.32 -2.14
C VAL A 165 -6.81 17.59 -2.50
N GLU A 166 -5.86 16.94 -1.84
CA GLU A 166 -4.44 17.11 -2.12
C GLU A 166 -4.07 16.57 -3.51
N ILE A 167 -4.63 15.42 -3.92
CA ILE A 167 -4.49 14.89 -5.27
C ILE A 167 -5.10 15.85 -6.30
N TYR A 168 -6.28 16.40 -6.02
CA TYR A 168 -6.93 17.36 -6.91
C TYR A 168 -6.08 18.62 -7.11
N ARG A 169 -5.54 19.20 -6.04
CA ARG A 169 -4.66 20.38 -6.09
C ARG A 169 -3.40 20.13 -6.89
N MET A 170 -2.86 18.91 -6.82
CA MET A 170 -1.70 18.53 -7.60
C MET A 170 -2.01 18.44 -9.10
N MET A 171 -3.17 17.86 -9.44
CA MET A 171 -3.59 17.62 -10.82
C MET A 171 -4.14 18.89 -11.51
N ARG A 172 -4.82 19.75 -10.75
CA ARG A 172 -5.43 20.99 -11.21
C ARG A 172 -5.04 22.18 -10.35
N PRO A 173 -3.80 22.65 -10.46
CA PRO A 173 -3.34 23.80 -9.69
C PRO A 173 -4.13 25.05 -10.06
N GLY A 174 -4.61 25.77 -9.02
CA GLY A 174 -5.36 27.03 -9.19
C GLY A 174 -6.89 26.90 -9.22
N GLU A 175 -7.43 25.69 -9.32
CA GLU A 175 -8.88 25.46 -9.19
C GLU A 175 -9.23 25.18 -7.72
N PRO A 176 -10.31 25.77 -7.18
CA PRO A 176 -10.77 25.47 -5.83
C PRO A 176 -11.30 24.03 -5.78
N PRO A 177 -10.79 23.17 -4.86
CA PRO A 177 -11.25 21.81 -4.73
C PRO A 177 -12.63 21.77 -4.07
N THR A 178 -13.62 21.19 -4.73
CA THR A 178 -14.87 20.76 -4.13
C THR A 178 -14.83 19.24 -3.92
N LYS A 179 -15.57 18.74 -2.95
CA LYS A 179 -15.63 17.30 -2.65
C LYS A 179 -15.97 16.50 -3.90
N ASP A 180 -17.07 16.85 -4.57
CA ASP A 180 -17.59 16.13 -5.74
C ASP A 180 -16.59 16.19 -6.91
N ALA A 181 -15.93 17.33 -7.12
CA ALA A 181 -14.94 17.48 -8.19
C ALA A 181 -13.68 16.62 -7.92
N ALA A 182 -13.24 16.54 -6.65
CA ALA A 182 -12.11 15.73 -6.27
C ALA A 182 -12.41 14.23 -6.39
N GLU A 183 -13.56 13.77 -5.90
CA GLU A 183 -14.02 12.39 -6.04
C GLU A 183 -14.17 11.98 -7.52
N ASN A 184 -14.84 12.80 -8.33
CA ASN A 184 -15.02 12.54 -9.76
C ASN A 184 -13.69 12.52 -10.51
N LEU A 185 -12.76 13.43 -10.20
CA LEU A 185 -11.42 13.40 -10.81
C LEU A 185 -10.72 12.09 -10.49
N PHE A 186 -10.70 11.68 -9.23
CA PHE A 186 -10.02 10.48 -8.78
C PHE A 186 -10.62 9.21 -9.40
N GLN A 187 -11.94 9.07 -9.39
CA GLN A 187 -12.63 7.96 -10.03
C GLN A 187 -12.34 7.89 -11.53
N ASN A 188 -12.34 9.03 -12.21
CA ASN A 188 -12.06 9.07 -13.65
C ASN A 188 -10.60 8.75 -13.99
N LEU A 189 -9.65 8.94 -13.07
CA LEU A 189 -8.24 8.64 -13.31
C LEU A 189 -7.94 7.13 -13.34
N PHE A 190 -8.60 6.35 -12.48
CA PHE A 190 -8.20 4.96 -12.23
C PHE A 190 -9.31 3.93 -12.47
N PHE A 191 -10.58 4.30 -12.28
CA PHE A 191 -11.68 3.34 -12.19
C PHE A 191 -12.77 3.52 -13.23
N ASN A 192 -12.62 4.46 -14.16
CA ASN A 192 -13.60 4.69 -15.21
C ASN A 192 -13.21 4.00 -16.52
N PRO A 193 -13.95 2.96 -16.97
CA PRO A 193 -13.66 2.23 -18.20
C PRO A 193 -13.80 3.07 -19.48
N GLU A 194 -14.52 4.21 -19.41
CA GLU A 194 -14.62 5.14 -20.56
C GLU A 194 -13.37 5.97 -20.77
N ARG A 195 -12.44 6.03 -19.80
CA ARG A 195 -11.26 6.86 -19.81
C ARG A 195 -9.99 6.15 -20.27
N TYR A 196 -9.87 4.87 -19.96
CA TYR A 196 -8.74 4.05 -20.40
C TYR A 196 -9.09 2.56 -20.40
N ASP A 197 -8.27 1.80 -21.12
CA ASP A 197 -8.34 0.34 -21.17
C ASP A 197 -6.90 -0.19 -21.26
N LEU A 198 -6.54 -1.10 -20.39
CA LEU A 198 -5.23 -1.78 -20.42
C LEU A 198 -5.07 -2.69 -21.63
N SER A 199 -6.15 -3.06 -22.29
CA SER A 199 -6.27 -4.15 -23.25
C SER A 199 -5.89 -5.53 -22.68
N ASP A 200 -6.26 -6.60 -23.36
CA ASP A 200 -5.97 -7.99 -22.92
C ASP A 200 -4.47 -8.23 -22.77
N VAL A 201 -3.67 -7.70 -23.72
CA VAL A 201 -2.20 -7.83 -23.67
C VAL A 201 -1.60 -7.05 -22.50
N GLY A 202 -2.11 -5.86 -22.22
CA GLY A 202 -1.67 -5.04 -21.09
C GLY A 202 -2.01 -5.73 -19.77
N ARG A 203 -3.23 -6.25 -19.64
CA ARG A 203 -3.68 -7.01 -18.46
C ARG A 203 -2.84 -8.27 -18.25
N MET A 204 -2.59 -9.05 -19.29
CA MET A 204 -1.74 -10.25 -19.21
C MET A 204 -0.32 -9.89 -18.72
N LYS A 205 0.31 -8.85 -19.29
CA LYS A 205 1.64 -8.42 -18.87
C LYS A 205 1.65 -7.91 -17.44
N PHE A 206 0.64 -7.16 -17.03
CA PHE A 206 0.45 -6.70 -15.66
C PHE A 206 0.36 -7.88 -14.69
N ASN A 207 -0.55 -8.82 -14.93
CA ASN A 207 -0.76 -9.99 -14.09
C ASN A 207 0.53 -10.80 -13.94
N ARG A 208 1.25 -11.03 -15.04
CA ARG A 208 2.55 -11.70 -15.02
C ARG A 208 3.60 -10.96 -14.18
N ARG A 209 3.59 -9.61 -14.20
CA ARG A 209 4.55 -8.81 -13.44
C ARG A 209 4.31 -8.85 -11.93
N VAL A 210 3.07 -9.00 -11.52
CA VAL A 210 2.66 -9.12 -10.12
C VAL A 210 2.42 -10.58 -9.68
N ASP A 211 3.01 -11.54 -10.41
CA ASP A 211 2.97 -12.99 -10.14
C ASP A 211 1.57 -13.59 -10.01
N ARG A 212 0.61 -13.02 -10.73
CA ARG A 212 -0.73 -13.61 -10.84
C ARG A 212 -0.78 -14.67 -11.93
N THR A 213 -1.54 -15.72 -11.68
CA THR A 213 -1.72 -16.85 -12.62
C THR A 213 -2.74 -16.58 -13.72
N GLU A 214 -3.66 -15.64 -13.48
CA GLU A 214 -4.71 -15.29 -14.43
C GLU A 214 -4.13 -14.54 -15.64
N ILE A 215 -4.49 -14.99 -16.85
CA ILE A 215 -4.07 -14.37 -18.11
C ILE A 215 -5.00 -13.21 -18.48
N THR A 216 -6.25 -13.26 -18.04
CA THR A 216 -7.31 -12.29 -18.34
C THR A 216 -7.75 -11.52 -17.10
N GLY A 217 -8.51 -10.45 -17.29
CA GLY A 217 -9.07 -9.65 -16.20
C GLY A 217 -9.67 -8.34 -16.71
N PRO A 218 -10.15 -7.49 -15.81
CA PRO A 218 -10.73 -6.20 -16.18
C PRO A 218 -9.73 -5.31 -16.93
N GLY A 219 -10.21 -4.53 -17.88
CA GLY A 219 -9.41 -3.53 -18.59
C GLY A 219 -9.01 -2.31 -17.76
N ILE A 220 -9.56 -2.15 -16.56
CA ILE A 220 -9.24 -1.09 -15.60
C ILE A 220 -8.55 -1.64 -14.37
N LEU A 221 -7.87 -0.78 -13.60
CA LEU A 221 -7.23 -1.16 -12.34
C LEU A 221 -8.26 -1.38 -11.24
N SER A 222 -7.96 -2.30 -10.33
CA SER A 222 -8.64 -2.49 -9.06
C SER A 222 -7.74 -2.05 -7.88
N ASN A 223 -8.30 -1.98 -6.67
CA ASN A 223 -7.52 -1.68 -5.48
C ASN A 223 -6.43 -2.75 -5.24
N GLU A 224 -6.76 -4.02 -5.48
CA GLU A 224 -5.81 -5.14 -5.36
C GLU A 224 -4.67 -5.02 -6.38
N ASP A 225 -4.92 -4.48 -7.58
CA ASP A 225 -3.88 -4.23 -8.56
C ASP A 225 -2.88 -3.19 -8.06
N ILE A 226 -3.39 -2.13 -7.44
CA ILE A 226 -2.58 -1.05 -6.89
C ILE A 226 -1.72 -1.56 -5.73
N LEU A 227 -2.31 -2.32 -4.80
CA LEU A 227 -1.57 -2.94 -3.70
C LEU A 227 -0.48 -3.89 -4.22
N ALA A 228 -0.79 -4.74 -5.19
CA ALA A 228 0.17 -5.66 -5.79
C ALA A 228 1.38 -4.93 -6.41
N VAL A 229 1.15 -3.79 -7.09
CA VAL A 229 2.25 -2.95 -7.60
C VAL A 229 3.10 -2.40 -6.47
N LEU A 230 2.49 -1.96 -5.37
CA LEU A 230 3.23 -1.43 -4.23
C LEU A 230 4.05 -2.51 -3.52
N HIS A 231 3.53 -3.73 -3.39
CA HIS A 231 4.30 -4.88 -2.88
C HIS A 231 5.53 -5.13 -3.74
N VAL A 232 5.38 -5.23 -5.06
CA VAL A 232 6.53 -5.40 -5.98
C VAL A 232 7.56 -4.26 -5.84
N LEU A 233 7.11 -3.02 -5.66
CA LEU A 233 8.03 -1.88 -5.45
C LEU A 233 8.78 -1.96 -4.12
N ILE A 234 8.12 -2.42 -3.06
CA ILE A 234 8.72 -2.63 -1.74
C ILE A 234 9.74 -3.77 -1.81
N ASP A 235 9.39 -4.89 -2.44
CA ASP A 235 10.26 -6.06 -2.61
C ASP A 235 11.54 -5.69 -3.37
N ILE A 236 11.43 -4.93 -4.46
CA ILE A 236 12.60 -4.40 -5.17
C ILE A 236 13.48 -3.53 -4.26
N ARG A 237 12.88 -2.70 -3.40
CA ARG A 237 13.63 -1.90 -2.43
C ARG A 237 14.29 -2.72 -1.33
N ASN A 238 13.69 -3.82 -0.95
CA ASN A 238 14.25 -4.81 -0.02
C ASN A 238 15.36 -5.68 -0.65
N GLY A 239 15.59 -5.52 -1.97
CA GLY A 239 16.58 -6.30 -2.71
C GLY A 239 16.03 -7.57 -3.33
N GLU A 240 14.73 -7.79 -3.28
CA GLU A 240 14.03 -8.90 -3.92
C GLU A 240 13.52 -8.50 -5.31
N GLY A 241 13.68 -9.39 -6.29
CA GLY A 241 13.25 -9.12 -7.67
C GLY A 241 14.21 -8.23 -8.47
N SER A 242 13.73 -7.72 -9.58
CA SER A 242 14.51 -6.90 -10.52
C SER A 242 13.70 -5.77 -11.11
N VAL A 243 14.38 -4.67 -11.44
CA VAL A 243 13.78 -3.56 -12.18
C VAL A 243 13.64 -3.96 -13.65
N ASP A 244 12.49 -3.66 -14.26
CA ASP A 244 12.26 -3.94 -15.68
C ASP A 244 13.10 -3.01 -16.57
N ASP A 245 13.73 -3.58 -17.59
CA ASP A 245 14.34 -2.81 -18.65
C ASP A 245 13.26 -2.34 -19.64
N ILE A 246 12.94 -1.05 -19.60
CA ILE A 246 11.88 -0.42 -20.42
C ILE A 246 12.26 -0.48 -21.91
N ASP A 247 13.54 -0.43 -22.25
CA ASP A 247 14.02 -0.39 -23.64
C ASP A 247 14.21 -1.80 -24.23
N HIS A 248 14.14 -2.84 -23.43
CA HIS A 248 14.21 -4.21 -23.91
C HIS A 248 13.05 -4.52 -24.87
N LEU A 249 13.35 -5.07 -26.05
CA LEU A 249 12.34 -5.34 -27.08
C LEU A 249 11.22 -6.29 -26.64
N GLY A 250 11.46 -7.15 -25.66
CA GLY A 250 10.43 -7.97 -25.02
C GLY A 250 9.38 -7.16 -24.24
N ASN A 251 9.74 -5.96 -23.78
CA ASN A 251 8.86 -5.06 -23.03
C ASN A 251 8.22 -3.99 -23.92
N ARG A 252 8.72 -3.79 -25.14
CA ARG A 252 8.18 -2.86 -26.12
C ARG A 252 7.32 -3.59 -27.13
N ARG A 253 6.04 -3.25 -27.14
CA ARG A 253 5.08 -3.81 -28.09
C ARG A 253 5.03 -2.95 -29.36
N ILE A 254 5.09 -3.59 -30.51
CA ILE A 254 4.86 -2.94 -31.81
C ILE A 254 3.36 -3.04 -32.13
N ARG A 255 2.75 -1.91 -32.42
CA ARG A 255 1.35 -1.85 -32.87
C ARG A 255 1.28 -2.13 -34.37
N SER A 256 0.39 -3.04 -34.75
CA SER A 256 0.08 -3.30 -36.15
C SER A 256 -0.71 -2.14 -36.79
N VAL A 257 -0.70 -2.07 -38.10
CA VAL A 257 -1.50 -1.09 -38.86
C VAL A 257 -2.99 -1.21 -38.57
N GLY A 258 -3.50 -2.46 -38.41
CA GLY A 258 -4.89 -2.70 -38.06
C GLY A 258 -5.27 -2.11 -36.72
N GLU A 259 -4.41 -2.28 -35.70
CA GLU A 259 -4.65 -1.71 -34.37
C GLU A 259 -4.61 -0.17 -34.38
N MET A 260 -3.70 0.42 -35.14
CA MET A 260 -3.65 1.87 -35.29
C MET A 260 -4.88 2.44 -36.00
N ALA A 261 -5.35 1.75 -37.05
CA ALA A 261 -6.57 2.11 -37.74
C ALA A 261 -7.81 1.98 -36.86
N GLU A 262 -7.91 0.89 -36.09
CA GLU A 262 -8.99 0.69 -35.11
C GLU A 262 -9.02 1.83 -34.08
N ASN A 263 -7.88 2.20 -33.52
CA ASN A 263 -7.81 3.28 -32.53
C ASN A 263 -8.25 4.63 -33.12
N ALA A 264 -7.83 4.95 -34.34
CA ALA A 264 -8.23 6.18 -35.04
C ALA A 264 -9.76 6.19 -35.29
N PHE A 265 -10.31 5.07 -35.74
CA PHE A 265 -11.73 4.91 -36.00
C PHE A 265 -12.56 5.02 -34.70
N ARG A 266 -12.12 4.39 -33.63
CA ARG A 266 -12.74 4.45 -32.30
C ARG A 266 -12.85 5.89 -31.79
N VAL A 267 -11.81 6.70 -31.95
CA VAL A 267 -11.85 8.14 -31.58
C VAL A 267 -12.94 8.88 -32.35
N GLY A 268 -13.11 8.59 -33.65
CA GLY A 268 -14.17 9.14 -34.46
C GLY A 268 -15.56 8.73 -33.95
N LEU A 269 -15.76 7.44 -33.66
CA LEU A 269 -17.03 6.91 -33.14
C LEU A 269 -17.42 7.51 -31.79
N VAL A 270 -16.49 7.67 -30.87
CA VAL A 270 -16.74 8.32 -29.55
C VAL A 270 -17.21 9.77 -29.73
N ARG A 271 -16.68 10.49 -30.72
CA ARG A 271 -17.15 11.85 -31.02
C ARG A 271 -18.58 11.85 -31.58
N VAL A 272 -18.92 10.87 -32.43
CA VAL A 272 -20.29 10.70 -32.94
C VAL A 272 -21.25 10.36 -31.78
N GLU A 273 -20.89 9.40 -30.95
CA GLU A 273 -21.68 9.01 -29.79
C GLU A 273 -21.96 10.21 -28.86
N ARG A 274 -20.93 11.00 -28.55
CA ARG A 274 -21.08 12.19 -27.73
C ARG A 274 -22.03 13.21 -28.35
N ALA A 275 -21.91 13.46 -29.65
CA ALA A 275 -22.78 14.39 -30.36
C ALA A 275 -24.23 13.90 -30.37
N VAL A 276 -24.45 12.59 -30.49
CA VAL A 276 -25.80 11.99 -30.41
C VAL A 276 -26.38 12.15 -29.00
N LYS A 277 -25.60 11.84 -27.94
CA LYS A 277 -26.02 12.03 -26.54
C LYS A 277 -26.39 13.48 -26.25
N GLU A 278 -25.59 14.44 -26.70
CA GLU A 278 -25.87 15.88 -26.55
C GLU A 278 -27.17 16.29 -27.27
N ARG A 279 -27.42 15.78 -28.47
CA ARG A 279 -28.66 16.06 -29.19
C ARG A 279 -29.89 15.45 -28.52
N LEU A 280 -29.79 14.21 -28.03
CA LEU A 280 -30.88 13.57 -27.29
C LEU A 280 -31.25 14.31 -26.00
N THR A 281 -30.28 14.98 -25.38
CA THR A 281 -30.53 15.76 -24.14
C THR A 281 -31.16 17.13 -24.42
N LEU A 282 -30.90 17.71 -25.60
CA LEU A 282 -31.33 19.06 -25.94
C LEU A 282 -32.59 19.11 -26.81
N ALA A 283 -32.95 18.01 -27.48
CA ALA A 283 -34.07 17.95 -28.42
C ALA A 283 -35.27 17.25 -27.82
N ASP A 284 -36.48 17.78 -28.08
CA ASP A 284 -37.71 17.00 -27.98
C ASP A 284 -37.57 15.82 -28.95
N SER A 285 -37.45 14.61 -28.42
CA SER A 285 -37.15 13.40 -29.21
C SER A 285 -38.30 12.90 -30.08
N ASP A 286 -39.48 13.52 -29.95
CA ASP A 286 -40.67 13.15 -30.69
C ASP A 286 -40.54 13.55 -32.18
N GLY A 287 -40.33 12.53 -33.03
CA GLY A 287 -40.30 12.68 -34.46
C GLY A 287 -38.92 12.79 -35.11
N LEU A 288 -37.82 12.73 -34.35
CA LEU A 288 -36.47 12.73 -34.90
C LEU A 288 -36.11 11.34 -35.50
N MET A 289 -35.61 11.36 -36.74
CA MET A 289 -35.08 10.13 -37.36
C MET A 289 -33.61 9.93 -36.95
N PRO A 290 -33.18 8.66 -36.80
CA PRO A 290 -31.78 8.35 -36.44
C PRO A 290 -30.73 8.99 -37.34
N GLN A 291 -31.02 9.12 -38.64
CA GLN A 291 -30.11 9.72 -39.61
C GLN A 291 -29.89 11.24 -39.38
N GLU A 292 -30.85 11.90 -38.77
CA GLU A 292 -30.73 13.36 -38.46
C GLU A 292 -29.85 13.59 -37.23
N MET A 293 -29.74 12.58 -36.38
CA MET A 293 -28.92 12.66 -35.16
C MET A 293 -27.44 12.30 -35.40
N ILE A 294 -27.17 11.47 -36.41
CA ILE A 294 -25.82 10.95 -36.68
C ILE A 294 -25.06 11.87 -37.63
N ASN A 295 -23.93 12.39 -37.21
CA ASN A 295 -22.99 13.11 -38.08
C ASN A 295 -21.75 12.21 -38.29
N ALA A 296 -21.56 11.74 -39.52
CA ALA A 296 -20.45 10.85 -39.86
C ALA A 296 -19.10 11.57 -40.08
N LYS A 297 -19.06 12.92 -40.15
CA LYS A 297 -17.83 13.68 -40.38
C LYS A 297 -16.68 13.38 -39.41
N PRO A 298 -16.88 13.14 -38.11
CA PRO A 298 -15.79 12.80 -37.21
C PRO A 298 -15.12 11.45 -37.48
N VAL A 299 -15.76 10.57 -38.26
CA VAL A 299 -15.23 9.24 -38.64
C VAL A 299 -14.52 9.27 -39.98
N ALA A 300 -14.94 10.17 -40.88
CA ALA A 300 -14.29 10.39 -42.14
C ALA A 300 -13.02 11.22 -42.00
#